data_e918c718a18ef91340cbbc02cc5183fe
#
_entry.id   e918c718a18ef91340cbbc02cc5183fe
#
_cell.length_a   1.000
_cell.length_b   1.000
_cell.length_c   1.000
_cell.angle_alpha   90.00
_cell.angle_beta   90.00
_cell.angle_gamma   90.00
#
_symmetry.space_group_name_H-M   'P 1'
#
loop_
_entity.id
_entity.type
_entity.pdbx_description
1 polymer ?
#
loop_
_entity_poly.entity_id
_entity_poly.type
_entity_poly.pdbx_seq_one_letter_code
_entity_poly.pdbx_strand_id
1 'polypeptide(L)'
;MDDKEKSKFSSNAIIKVIGVGGGGGNALNTMIECGLSGVEFIAANTDMQALQANLAPIKVQLGKELTKGLGAGANPETGRNAALEDKALLQEVLSGADMVFVTGGMGGGTGTGAAPIIAQIARELGALTVGVVTKPFTFEGKRRKQQSEFGIQALRQSVDTLITIPNQRLLSIAPPEMSMLDGFKLADEVLLNAVKGISDIINIPGRVNVDFADVKTIMSEMGMALMGIGSASGPNRAAEAARAAINSPLLEDTGKTIKWNFINKNFKRFNNGIKIFIVIKMIPINICNNSNSWGQP
;
A
#
# COMPACT_ATOMS: atom_id res chain seq x y z
N MET A 1 -30.12 -14.92 29.32
CA MET A 1 -28.68 -14.87 29.02
C MET A 1 -28.46 -13.65 28.12
N ASP A 2 -27.86 -12.63 28.71
CA ASP A 2 -27.88 -11.27 28.20
C ASP A 2 -27.02 -11.10 26.93
N ASP A 3 -27.57 -10.39 25.94
CA ASP A 3 -26.89 -9.98 24.71
C ASP A 3 -25.65 -9.09 24.92
N LYS A 4 -25.38 -8.72 26.18
CA LYS A 4 -24.18 -7.95 26.58
C LYS A 4 -22.92 -8.80 26.75
N GLU A 5 -22.99 -10.12 26.78
CA GLU A 5 -21.80 -10.98 26.87
C GLU A 5 -21.23 -11.39 25.52
N LYS A 6 -21.98 -11.22 24.41
CA LYS A 6 -21.49 -11.53 23.06
C LYS A 6 -20.52 -10.50 22.47
N SER A 7 -20.34 -9.34 23.10
CA SER A 7 -19.49 -8.25 22.57
C SER A 7 -18.04 -8.24 23.08
N LYS A 8 -17.62 -9.23 23.89
CA LYS A 8 -16.29 -9.23 24.52
C LYS A 8 -15.21 -10.07 23.84
N PHE A 9 -15.48 -10.74 22.72
CA PHE A 9 -14.53 -11.69 22.11
C PHE A 9 -14.25 -11.52 20.62
N SER A 10 -14.40 -10.32 20.06
CA SER A 10 -13.87 -10.03 18.73
C SER A 10 -13.26 -8.63 18.71
N SER A 11 -12.09 -8.46 19.29
CA SER A 11 -11.26 -7.31 18.94
C SER A 11 -10.64 -7.60 17.57
N ASN A 12 -11.36 -7.27 16.50
CA ASN A 12 -10.75 -7.22 15.17
C ASN A 12 -9.64 -6.17 15.22
N ALA A 13 -8.51 -6.43 14.56
CA ALA A 13 -7.44 -5.45 14.45
C ALA A 13 -7.96 -4.15 13.83
N ILE A 14 -7.61 -3.02 14.42
CA ILE A 14 -7.96 -1.69 13.91
C ILE A 14 -7.02 -1.34 12.77
N ILE A 15 -7.55 -1.35 11.56
CA ILE A 15 -6.81 -1.06 10.32
C ILE A 15 -7.19 0.32 9.83
N LYS A 16 -6.22 1.20 9.64
CA LYS A 16 -6.42 2.53 9.06
C LYS A 16 -5.74 2.62 7.70
N VAL A 17 -6.40 3.28 6.76
CA VAL A 17 -5.86 3.56 5.41
C VAL A 17 -5.78 5.06 5.25
N ILE A 18 -4.57 5.60 5.17
CA ILE A 18 -4.34 7.01 4.95
C ILE A 18 -3.87 7.28 3.52
N GLY A 19 -4.67 8.02 2.77
CA GLY A 19 -4.37 8.46 1.41
C GLY A 19 -3.72 9.83 1.42
N VAL A 20 -2.50 9.92 0.89
CA VAL A 20 -1.65 11.10 0.98
C VAL A 20 -1.54 11.81 -0.36
N GLY A 21 -1.95 13.07 -0.41
CA GLY A 21 -1.96 13.90 -1.62
C GLY A 21 -3.04 13.49 -2.62
N GLY A 22 -3.01 14.07 -3.82
CA GLY A 22 -4.05 13.85 -4.84
C GLY A 22 -4.18 12.37 -5.25
N GLY A 23 -3.08 11.70 -5.58
CA GLY A 23 -3.12 10.28 -5.98
C GLY A 23 -3.60 9.36 -4.85
N GLY A 24 -3.17 9.62 -3.60
CA GLY A 24 -3.69 8.87 -2.44
C GLY A 24 -5.18 9.12 -2.20
N GLY A 25 -5.63 10.35 -2.37
CA GLY A 25 -7.05 10.71 -2.28
C GLY A 25 -7.92 10.01 -3.33
N ASN A 26 -7.45 9.92 -4.58
CA ASN A 26 -8.15 9.21 -5.64
C ASN A 26 -8.23 7.71 -5.36
N ALA A 27 -7.14 7.11 -4.90
CA ALA A 27 -7.14 5.71 -4.48
C ALA A 27 -8.15 5.44 -3.34
N LEU A 28 -8.26 6.34 -2.35
CA LEU A 28 -9.26 6.21 -1.29
C LEU A 28 -10.69 6.29 -1.84
N ASN A 29 -10.98 7.21 -2.75
CA ASN A 29 -12.29 7.30 -3.37
C ASN A 29 -12.64 5.99 -4.07
N THR A 30 -11.73 5.43 -4.85
CA THR A 30 -11.90 4.13 -5.51
C THR A 30 -12.12 2.99 -4.48
N MET A 31 -11.40 2.98 -3.36
CA MET A 31 -11.58 1.98 -2.30
C MET A 31 -12.96 2.07 -1.66
N ILE A 32 -13.44 3.29 -1.41
CA ILE A 32 -14.76 3.55 -0.79
C ILE A 32 -15.88 3.20 -1.77
N GLU A 33 -15.81 3.65 -3.01
CA GLU A 33 -16.78 3.35 -4.08
C GLU A 33 -16.90 1.86 -4.36
N CYS A 34 -15.78 1.12 -4.30
CA CYS A 34 -15.76 -0.34 -4.43
C CYS A 34 -16.18 -1.08 -3.15
N GLY A 35 -16.61 -0.38 -2.10
CA GLY A 35 -17.15 -0.97 -0.89
C GLY A 35 -16.13 -1.72 -0.03
N LEU A 36 -14.87 -1.29 -0.01
CA LEU A 36 -13.88 -1.85 0.91
C LEU A 36 -14.31 -1.53 2.35
N SER A 37 -14.47 -2.57 3.17
CA SER A 37 -14.97 -2.49 4.55
C SER A 37 -13.95 -3.07 5.53
N GLY A 38 -14.18 -2.82 6.84
CA GLY A 38 -13.28 -3.31 7.91
C GLY A 38 -12.00 -2.48 8.04
N VAL A 39 -11.96 -1.28 7.45
CA VAL A 39 -10.87 -0.32 7.57
C VAL A 39 -11.43 1.09 7.79
N GLU A 40 -10.66 1.95 8.46
CA GLU A 40 -10.95 3.37 8.62
C GLU A 40 -10.19 4.19 7.56
N PHE A 41 -10.89 5.09 6.85
CA PHE A 41 -10.29 5.90 5.79
C PHE A 41 -9.96 7.30 6.27
N ILE A 42 -8.73 7.75 5.99
CA ILE A 42 -8.20 9.07 6.33
C ILE A 42 -7.62 9.69 5.06
N ALA A 43 -8.12 10.84 4.63
CA ALA A 43 -7.52 11.60 3.55
C ALA A 43 -6.62 12.71 4.11
N ALA A 44 -5.37 12.77 3.69
CA ALA A 44 -4.40 13.79 4.08
C ALA A 44 -3.87 14.53 2.85
N ASN A 45 -4.09 15.84 2.79
CA ASN A 45 -3.65 16.64 1.64
C ASN A 45 -3.33 18.09 2.03
N THR A 46 -2.44 18.72 1.28
CA THR A 46 -2.15 20.16 1.36
C THR A 46 -3.11 20.99 0.49
N ASP A 47 -3.82 20.35 -0.45
CA ASP A 47 -4.83 20.96 -1.31
C ASP A 47 -6.22 20.79 -0.69
N MET A 48 -6.81 21.91 -0.26
CA MET A 48 -8.11 21.92 0.41
C MET A 48 -9.25 21.54 -0.54
N GLN A 49 -9.18 21.92 -1.82
CA GLN A 49 -10.25 21.60 -2.78
C GLN A 49 -10.32 20.10 -3.02
N ALA A 50 -9.15 19.48 -3.28
CA ALA A 50 -9.05 18.03 -3.43
C ALA A 50 -9.48 17.29 -2.14
N LEU A 51 -9.16 17.85 -0.97
CA LEU A 51 -9.54 17.26 0.32
C LEU A 51 -11.05 17.33 0.57
N GLN A 52 -11.70 18.46 0.23
CA GLN A 52 -13.15 18.62 0.38
C GLN A 52 -13.94 17.66 -0.51
N ALA A 53 -13.47 17.44 -1.75
CA ALA A 53 -14.08 16.52 -2.71
C ALA A 53 -13.85 15.04 -2.38
N ASN A 54 -12.95 14.73 -1.45
CA ASN A 54 -12.64 13.34 -1.09
C ASN A 54 -13.77 12.68 -0.30
N LEU A 55 -14.00 11.38 -0.50
CA LEU A 55 -15.07 10.60 0.14
C LEU A 55 -14.69 10.06 1.53
N ALA A 56 -13.42 10.15 1.94
CA ALA A 56 -12.98 9.68 3.25
C ALA A 56 -13.69 10.44 4.39
N PRO A 57 -14.16 9.73 5.43
CA PRO A 57 -14.85 10.34 6.57
C PRO A 57 -13.93 11.23 7.41
N ILE A 58 -12.63 10.88 7.49
CA ILE A 58 -11.64 11.66 8.22
C ILE A 58 -10.77 12.40 7.21
N LYS A 59 -10.67 13.71 7.37
CA LYS A 59 -9.91 14.59 6.47
C LYS A 59 -8.91 15.40 7.26
N VAL A 60 -7.65 15.33 6.87
CA VAL A 60 -6.54 16.05 7.50
C VAL A 60 -5.93 17.01 6.49
N GLN A 61 -6.11 18.30 6.70
CA GLN A 61 -5.41 19.32 5.94
C GLN A 61 -3.98 19.43 6.47
N LEU A 62 -3.01 19.23 5.60
CA LEU A 62 -1.59 19.33 5.94
C LEU A 62 -1.03 20.72 5.62
N GLY A 63 -0.25 21.29 6.54
CA GLY A 63 0.44 22.54 6.34
C GLY A 63 -0.51 23.70 6.11
N LYS A 64 -1.48 23.87 6.99
CA LYS A 64 -2.51 24.90 6.90
C LYS A 64 -1.92 26.30 6.78
N GLU A 65 -0.92 26.61 7.58
CA GLU A 65 -0.23 27.91 7.56
C GLU A 65 0.76 27.97 6.39
N LEU A 66 1.51 26.89 6.15
CA LEU A 66 2.54 26.82 5.13
C LEU A 66 1.97 26.92 3.70
N THR A 67 0.90 26.17 3.40
CA THR A 67 0.36 26.06 2.04
C THR A 67 -0.91 26.86 1.80
N LYS A 68 -1.57 27.32 2.86
CA LYS A 68 -2.85 28.02 2.83
C LYS A 68 -3.93 27.28 2.01
N GLY A 69 -3.83 25.94 1.96
CA GLY A 69 -4.76 25.10 1.20
C GLY A 69 -4.54 25.07 -0.32
N LEU A 70 -3.45 25.67 -0.82
CA LEU A 70 -3.16 25.76 -2.27
C LEU A 70 -2.32 24.59 -2.81
N GLY A 71 -2.00 23.62 -1.95
CA GLY A 71 -1.16 22.48 -2.32
C GLY A 71 0.34 22.72 -2.15
N ALA A 72 1.13 21.69 -2.38
CA ALA A 72 2.60 21.72 -2.21
C ALA A 72 3.37 22.19 -3.46
N GLY A 73 2.72 22.58 -4.54
CA GLY A 73 3.37 23.07 -5.77
C GLY A 73 4.33 22.09 -6.42
N ALA A 74 4.07 20.79 -6.35
CA ALA A 74 4.94 19.72 -6.82
C ALA A 74 6.33 19.70 -6.15
N ASN A 75 6.47 20.31 -4.96
CA ASN A 75 7.69 20.32 -4.16
C ASN A 75 7.58 19.36 -2.98
N PRO A 76 8.36 18.25 -2.94
CA PRO A 76 8.32 17.28 -1.83
C PRO A 76 8.72 17.88 -0.48
N GLU A 77 9.64 18.85 -0.45
CA GLU A 77 10.04 19.50 0.80
C GLU A 77 8.89 20.29 1.44
N THR A 78 8.08 20.97 0.60
CA THR A 78 6.85 21.60 1.08
C THR A 78 5.86 20.58 1.65
N GLY A 79 5.69 19.43 0.99
CA GLY A 79 4.85 18.34 1.47
C GLY A 79 5.35 17.77 2.80
N ARG A 80 6.65 17.59 2.94
CA ARG A 80 7.30 17.12 4.17
C ARG A 80 7.06 18.09 5.34
N ASN A 81 7.33 19.37 5.12
CA ASN A 81 7.19 20.41 6.15
C ASN A 81 5.71 20.59 6.55
N ALA A 82 4.78 20.46 5.60
CA ALA A 82 3.34 20.46 5.86
C ALA A 82 2.93 19.31 6.80
N ALA A 83 3.46 18.11 6.61
CA ALA A 83 3.18 16.99 7.50
C ALA A 83 3.81 17.16 8.90
N LEU A 84 4.97 17.81 8.99
CA LEU A 84 5.62 18.11 10.27
C LEU A 84 4.85 19.18 11.06
N GLU A 85 4.28 20.19 10.38
CA GLU A 85 3.44 21.22 10.98
C GLU A 85 2.25 20.60 11.73
N ASP A 86 1.60 19.59 11.12
CA ASP A 86 0.41 18.94 11.66
C ASP A 86 0.70 17.59 12.33
N LYS A 87 1.93 17.38 12.83
CA LYS A 87 2.35 16.12 13.46
C LYS A 87 1.40 15.69 14.60
N ALA A 88 0.97 16.62 15.45
CA ALA A 88 0.08 16.32 16.57
C ALA A 88 -1.30 15.81 16.10
N LEU A 89 -1.88 16.43 15.07
CA LEU A 89 -3.14 15.99 14.48
C LEU A 89 -3.01 14.62 13.81
N LEU A 90 -1.89 14.38 13.12
CA LEU A 90 -1.60 13.07 12.54
C LEU A 90 -1.44 11.98 13.60
N GLN A 91 -0.80 12.28 14.74
CA GLN A 91 -0.71 11.36 15.88
C GLN A 91 -2.10 11.04 16.45
N GLU A 92 -2.97 12.04 16.60
CA GLU A 92 -4.33 11.85 17.09
C GLU A 92 -5.14 10.91 16.17
N VAL A 93 -5.19 11.20 14.87
CA VAL A 93 -6.01 10.41 13.92
C VAL A 93 -5.45 9.00 13.66
N LEU A 94 -4.16 8.78 13.85
CA LEU A 94 -3.51 7.47 13.71
C LEU A 94 -3.47 6.66 15.00
N SER A 95 -3.73 7.29 16.14
CA SER A 95 -3.72 6.63 17.45
C SER A 95 -4.67 5.43 17.50
N GLY A 96 -4.24 4.39 18.23
CA GLY A 96 -5.02 3.17 18.44
C GLY A 96 -5.11 2.23 17.23
N ALA A 97 -4.41 2.53 16.13
CA ALA A 97 -4.33 1.61 15.00
C ALA A 97 -3.36 0.45 15.28
N ASP A 98 -3.79 -0.78 14.99
CA ASP A 98 -2.90 -1.95 14.97
C ASP A 98 -2.10 -1.99 13.65
N MET A 99 -2.71 -1.51 12.56
CA MET A 99 -2.11 -1.46 11.23
C MET A 99 -2.47 -0.16 10.50
N VAL A 100 -1.48 0.43 9.82
CA VAL A 100 -1.67 1.62 8.99
C VAL A 100 -1.16 1.37 7.58
N PHE A 101 -2.04 1.51 6.60
CA PHE A 101 -1.66 1.60 5.19
C PHE A 101 -1.45 3.06 4.82
N VAL A 102 -0.26 3.38 4.33
CA VAL A 102 0.06 4.69 3.78
C VAL A 102 0.06 4.58 2.26
N THR A 103 -0.96 5.16 1.60
CA THR A 103 -1.11 5.08 0.15
C THR A 103 -0.96 6.44 -0.52
N GLY A 104 -0.33 6.44 -1.71
CA GLY A 104 -0.16 7.68 -2.46
C GLY A 104 0.56 7.49 -3.79
N GLY A 105 0.48 8.52 -4.64
CA GLY A 105 1.26 8.62 -5.85
C GLY A 105 2.59 9.32 -5.58
N MET A 106 3.70 8.66 -5.91
CA MET A 106 5.03 9.24 -5.77
C MET A 106 5.39 10.09 -6.99
N GLY A 107 6.16 11.16 -6.78
CA GLY A 107 6.60 12.08 -7.84
C GLY A 107 5.92 13.46 -7.80
N GLY A 108 4.87 13.62 -6.97
CA GLY A 108 4.28 14.91 -6.65
C GLY A 108 4.91 15.57 -5.42
N GLY A 109 4.32 16.64 -4.91
CA GLY A 109 4.77 17.32 -3.69
C GLY A 109 4.29 16.62 -2.43
N THR A 110 2.97 16.63 -2.19
CA THR A 110 2.36 16.15 -0.95
C THR A 110 2.61 14.66 -0.72
N GLY A 111 2.23 13.80 -1.69
CA GLY A 111 2.40 12.34 -1.55
C GLY A 111 3.85 11.93 -1.31
N THR A 112 4.79 12.52 -2.07
CA THR A 112 6.22 12.20 -1.98
C THR A 112 6.84 12.66 -0.66
N GLY A 113 6.49 13.87 -0.20
CA GLY A 113 7.10 14.48 0.98
C GLY A 113 6.43 14.09 2.29
N ALA A 114 5.10 14.05 2.33
CA ALA A 114 4.35 13.79 3.55
C ALA A 114 4.24 12.31 3.91
N ALA A 115 4.15 11.40 2.92
CA ALA A 115 3.97 9.97 3.21
C ALA A 115 5.07 9.37 4.10
N PRO A 116 6.37 9.67 3.92
CA PRO A 116 7.41 9.19 4.84
C PRO A 116 7.22 9.67 6.28
N ILE A 117 6.81 10.93 6.48
CA ILE A 117 6.57 11.49 7.82
C ILE A 117 5.37 10.83 8.48
N ILE A 118 4.28 10.68 7.75
CA ILE A 118 3.07 10.00 8.24
C ILE A 118 3.38 8.54 8.61
N ALA A 119 4.14 7.84 7.77
CA ALA A 119 4.57 6.48 8.05
C ALA A 119 5.44 6.37 9.31
N GLN A 120 6.36 7.31 9.49
CA GLN A 120 7.19 7.38 10.69
C GLN A 120 6.33 7.58 11.94
N ILE A 121 5.33 8.48 11.90
CA ILE A 121 4.40 8.71 13.00
C ILE A 121 3.61 7.43 13.33
N ALA A 122 3.10 6.73 12.32
CA ALA A 122 2.37 5.47 12.52
C ALA A 122 3.24 4.41 13.22
N ARG A 123 4.51 4.28 12.82
CA ARG A 123 5.47 3.37 13.47
C ARG A 123 5.81 3.79 14.89
N GLU A 124 6.00 5.09 15.15
CA GLU A 124 6.24 5.63 16.49
C GLU A 124 5.07 5.31 17.44
N LEU A 125 3.85 5.22 16.92
CA LEU A 125 2.65 4.78 17.65
C LEU A 125 2.53 3.26 17.82
N GLY A 126 3.45 2.46 17.26
CA GLY A 126 3.49 1.00 17.38
C GLY A 126 2.64 0.24 16.37
N ALA A 127 2.02 0.93 15.40
CA ALA A 127 1.23 0.31 14.35
C ALA A 127 2.14 -0.40 13.31
N LEU A 128 1.73 -1.58 12.86
CA LEU A 128 2.33 -2.20 11.67
C LEU A 128 2.09 -1.29 10.46
N THR A 129 3.15 -0.72 9.90
CA THR A 129 3.04 0.31 8.86
C THR A 129 3.41 -0.24 7.49
N VAL A 130 2.47 -0.20 6.57
CA VAL A 130 2.64 -0.69 5.19
C VAL A 130 2.46 0.45 4.20
N GLY A 131 3.52 0.74 3.45
CA GLY A 131 3.46 1.68 2.34
C GLY A 131 2.97 0.97 1.07
N VAL A 132 1.95 1.52 0.40
CA VAL A 132 1.44 1.03 -0.88
C VAL A 132 1.37 2.21 -1.83
N VAL A 133 2.35 2.34 -2.72
CA VAL A 133 2.53 3.56 -3.50
C VAL A 133 2.77 3.27 -4.98
N THR A 134 2.38 4.22 -5.84
CA THR A 134 2.61 4.12 -7.27
C THR A 134 3.82 4.93 -7.71
N LYS A 135 4.56 4.41 -8.71
CA LYS A 135 5.55 5.16 -9.48
C LYS A 135 4.89 5.79 -10.71
N PRO A 136 5.25 7.02 -11.08
CA PRO A 136 4.62 7.72 -12.19
C PRO A 136 4.82 7.00 -13.53
N PHE A 137 3.89 7.22 -14.45
CA PHE A 137 4.04 6.85 -15.84
C PHE A 137 5.19 7.63 -16.50
N THR A 138 5.77 7.07 -17.57
CA THR A 138 6.88 7.72 -18.29
C THR A 138 6.45 9.07 -18.89
N PHE A 139 5.19 9.18 -19.34
CA PHE A 139 4.66 10.43 -19.91
C PHE A 139 4.49 11.56 -18.89
N GLU A 140 4.49 11.26 -17.57
CA GLU A 140 4.43 12.30 -16.52
C GLU A 140 5.76 13.08 -16.39
N GLY A 141 6.81 12.61 -17.01
CA GLY A 141 8.08 13.31 -17.18
C GLY A 141 9.18 12.92 -16.20
N LYS A 142 10.42 13.25 -16.60
CA LYS A 142 11.65 12.86 -15.88
C LYS A 142 11.70 13.42 -14.44
N ARG A 143 11.23 14.66 -14.24
CA ARG A 143 11.23 15.30 -12.91
C ARG A 143 10.40 14.49 -11.90
N ARG A 144 9.18 14.11 -12.29
CA ARG A 144 8.32 13.27 -11.41
C ARG A 144 8.95 11.91 -11.12
N LYS A 145 9.57 11.28 -12.12
CA LYS A 145 10.29 10.02 -11.93
C LYS A 145 11.40 10.16 -10.90
N GLN A 146 12.27 11.17 -11.01
CA GLN A 146 13.35 11.40 -10.03
C GLN A 146 12.81 11.67 -8.62
N GLN A 147 11.82 12.55 -8.51
CA GLN A 147 11.18 12.82 -7.20
C GLN A 147 10.56 11.57 -6.58
N SER A 148 9.96 10.70 -7.40
CA SER A 148 9.38 9.44 -6.91
C SER A 148 10.43 8.50 -6.35
N GLU A 149 11.60 8.42 -6.96
CA GLU A 149 12.72 7.60 -6.49
C GLU A 149 13.22 8.05 -5.11
N PHE A 150 13.40 9.37 -4.91
CA PHE A 150 13.75 9.92 -3.61
C PHE A 150 12.66 9.66 -2.54
N GLY A 151 11.39 9.89 -2.88
CA GLY A 151 10.28 9.65 -1.96
C GLY A 151 10.15 8.17 -1.56
N ILE A 152 10.36 7.26 -2.51
CA ILE A 152 10.36 5.82 -2.25
C ILE A 152 11.49 5.41 -1.32
N GLN A 153 12.70 5.97 -1.51
CA GLN A 153 13.83 5.70 -0.60
C GLN A 153 13.54 6.18 0.83
N ALA A 154 12.99 7.39 0.98
CA ALA A 154 12.61 7.92 2.28
C ALA A 154 11.47 7.08 2.93
N LEU A 155 10.45 6.75 2.16
CA LEU A 155 9.32 5.94 2.64
C LEU A 155 9.76 4.53 3.06
N ARG A 156 10.69 3.92 2.33
CA ARG A 156 11.24 2.60 2.66
C ARG A 156 11.87 2.54 4.05
N GLN A 157 12.48 3.64 4.49
CA GLN A 157 13.09 3.72 5.83
C GLN A 157 12.05 3.94 6.94
N SER A 158 10.86 4.41 6.55
CA SER A 158 9.78 4.80 7.47
C SER A 158 8.68 3.75 7.63
N VAL A 159 8.67 2.69 6.82
CA VAL A 159 7.66 1.61 6.87
C VAL A 159 8.26 0.26 7.22
N ASP A 160 7.43 -0.66 7.69
CA ASP A 160 7.82 -2.06 7.91
C ASP A 160 7.86 -2.85 6.60
N THR A 161 6.89 -2.58 5.72
CA THR A 161 6.83 -3.16 4.37
C THR A 161 6.46 -2.09 3.35
N LEU A 162 7.15 -2.06 2.23
CA LEU A 162 6.87 -1.15 1.11
C LEU A 162 6.51 -1.93 -0.15
N ILE A 163 5.30 -1.70 -0.64
CA ILE A 163 4.80 -2.19 -1.93
C ILE A 163 4.85 -1.03 -2.92
N THR A 164 5.62 -1.19 -3.99
CA THR A 164 5.70 -0.19 -5.07
C THR A 164 5.09 -0.73 -6.35
N ILE A 165 4.20 0.05 -6.95
CA ILE A 165 3.48 -0.30 -8.18
C ILE A 165 4.00 0.60 -9.31
N PRO A 166 4.78 0.05 -10.26
CA PRO A 166 5.23 0.83 -11.41
C PRO A 166 4.06 1.03 -12.38
N ASN A 167 3.48 2.25 -12.46
CA ASN A 167 2.35 2.53 -13.36
C ASN A 167 2.66 2.17 -14.81
N GLN A 168 3.91 2.33 -15.25
CA GLN A 168 4.33 1.98 -16.61
C GLN A 168 4.06 0.49 -16.94
N ARG A 169 4.12 -0.40 -15.96
CA ARG A 169 3.84 -1.83 -16.15
C ARG A 169 2.36 -2.13 -16.35
N LEU A 170 1.49 -1.24 -15.87
CA LEU A 170 0.05 -1.37 -16.07
C LEU A 170 -0.33 -1.25 -17.55
N LEU A 171 0.44 -0.49 -18.32
CA LEU A 171 0.20 -0.34 -19.76
C LEU A 171 0.43 -1.64 -20.55
N SER A 172 1.21 -2.59 -20.02
CA SER A 172 1.42 -3.89 -20.69
C SER A 172 0.23 -4.84 -20.58
N ILE A 173 -0.67 -4.59 -19.61
CA ILE A 173 -1.90 -5.37 -19.42
C ILE A 173 -3.15 -4.60 -19.84
N ALA A 174 -2.97 -3.36 -20.25
CA ALA A 174 -4.02 -2.45 -20.65
C ALA A 174 -4.46 -2.71 -22.10
N PRO A 175 -5.75 -2.51 -22.43
CA PRO A 175 -6.20 -2.50 -23.82
C PRO A 175 -5.47 -1.41 -24.62
N PRO A 176 -5.19 -1.64 -25.94
CA PRO A 176 -4.45 -0.69 -26.77
C PRO A 176 -5.08 0.72 -26.87
N GLU A 177 -6.39 0.81 -26.70
CA GLU A 177 -7.16 2.06 -26.80
C GLU A 177 -7.42 2.75 -25.45
N MET A 178 -6.69 2.34 -24.40
CA MET A 178 -6.86 2.91 -23.06
C MET A 178 -6.51 4.39 -23.02
N SER A 179 -7.42 5.22 -22.48
CA SER A 179 -7.14 6.63 -22.24
C SER A 179 -6.14 6.82 -21.07
N MET A 180 -5.50 8.00 -21.01
CA MET A 180 -4.63 8.34 -19.87
C MET A 180 -5.41 8.31 -18.53
N LEU A 181 -6.67 8.75 -18.54
CA LEU A 181 -7.52 8.74 -17.34
C LEU A 181 -7.79 7.31 -16.86
N ASP A 182 -8.05 6.38 -17.78
CA ASP A 182 -8.27 4.98 -17.43
C ASP A 182 -6.98 4.31 -16.92
N GLY A 183 -5.82 4.75 -17.40
CA GLY A 183 -4.52 4.35 -16.85
C GLY A 183 -4.37 4.72 -15.37
N PHE A 184 -4.78 5.91 -14.96
CA PHE A 184 -4.79 6.32 -13.56
C PHE A 184 -5.82 5.53 -12.75
N LYS A 185 -7.03 5.31 -13.27
CA LYS A 185 -8.03 4.45 -12.60
C LYS A 185 -7.51 3.04 -12.38
N LEU A 186 -6.82 2.46 -13.36
CA LEU A 186 -6.20 1.15 -13.22
C LEU A 186 -5.13 1.14 -12.11
N ALA A 187 -4.36 2.22 -11.97
CA ALA A 187 -3.41 2.35 -10.86
C ALA A 187 -4.13 2.41 -9.49
N ASP A 188 -5.25 3.14 -9.39
CA ASP A 188 -6.06 3.20 -8.17
C ASP A 188 -6.70 1.84 -7.83
N GLU A 189 -7.15 1.07 -8.84
CA GLU A 189 -7.64 -0.31 -8.66
C GLU A 189 -6.55 -1.25 -8.14
N VAL A 190 -5.32 -1.10 -8.60
CA VAL A 190 -4.20 -1.92 -8.11
C VAL A 190 -3.87 -1.56 -6.67
N LEU A 191 -3.90 -0.27 -6.29
CA LEU A 191 -3.77 0.16 -4.89
C LEU A 191 -4.90 -0.39 -4.01
N LEU A 192 -6.15 -0.33 -4.47
CA LEU A 192 -7.29 -0.98 -3.81
C LEU A 192 -7.03 -2.48 -3.61
N ASN A 193 -6.63 -3.19 -4.65
CA ASN A 193 -6.40 -4.63 -4.58
C ASN A 193 -5.29 -5.00 -3.58
N ALA A 194 -4.24 -4.17 -3.45
CA ALA A 194 -3.17 -4.36 -2.48
C ALA A 194 -3.68 -4.23 -1.03
N VAL A 195 -4.38 -3.14 -0.73
CA VAL A 195 -4.96 -2.91 0.60
C VAL A 195 -6.01 -3.98 0.92
N LYS A 196 -6.93 -4.24 -0.02
CA LYS A 196 -7.99 -5.23 0.12
C LYS A 196 -7.43 -6.63 0.36
N GLY A 197 -6.41 -7.04 -0.40
CA GLY A 197 -5.81 -8.37 -0.29
C GLY A 197 -5.25 -8.64 1.11
N ILE A 198 -4.67 -7.63 1.76
CA ILE A 198 -4.09 -7.76 3.09
C ILE A 198 -5.17 -7.61 4.18
N SER A 199 -6.05 -6.61 4.06
CA SER A 199 -7.12 -6.39 5.04
C SER A 199 -8.13 -7.53 5.10
N ASP A 200 -8.47 -8.13 3.95
CA ASP A 200 -9.38 -9.29 3.88
C ASP A 200 -8.83 -10.52 4.62
N ILE A 201 -7.51 -10.73 4.62
CA ILE A 201 -6.88 -11.85 5.37
C ILE A 201 -7.12 -11.68 6.88
N ILE A 202 -7.05 -10.46 7.36
CA ILE A 202 -7.18 -10.12 8.78
C ILE A 202 -8.65 -10.12 9.20
N ASN A 203 -9.54 -9.54 8.37
CA ASN A 203 -10.91 -9.26 8.75
C ASN A 203 -11.90 -10.38 8.40
N ILE A 204 -11.58 -11.27 7.45
CA ILE A 204 -12.52 -12.27 6.96
C ILE A 204 -12.09 -13.67 7.39
N PRO A 205 -12.86 -14.32 8.27
CA PRO A 205 -12.58 -15.69 8.66
C PRO A 205 -12.60 -16.64 7.46
N GLY A 206 -11.53 -17.43 7.30
CA GLY A 206 -11.40 -18.46 6.28
C GLY A 206 -11.52 -19.88 6.86
N ARG A 207 -11.34 -20.92 6.02
CA ARG A 207 -11.18 -22.29 6.54
C ARG A 207 -9.87 -22.49 7.32
N VAL A 208 -8.86 -21.70 7.00
CA VAL A 208 -7.61 -21.57 7.75
C VAL A 208 -7.53 -20.11 8.14
N ASN A 209 -7.66 -19.82 9.41
CA ASN A 209 -7.54 -18.46 9.92
C ASN A 209 -6.06 -18.11 10.04
N VAL A 210 -5.73 -16.91 9.57
CA VAL A 210 -4.44 -16.25 9.80
C VAL A 210 -4.76 -15.12 10.76
N ASP A 211 -4.16 -15.11 11.93
CA ASP A 211 -4.35 -14.03 12.89
C ASP A 211 -3.48 -12.80 12.53
N PHE A 212 -3.76 -11.69 13.19
CA PHE A 212 -3.00 -10.45 12.96
C PHE A 212 -1.52 -10.60 13.36
N ALA A 213 -1.22 -11.43 14.37
CA ALA A 213 0.15 -11.66 14.83
C ALA A 213 0.99 -12.38 13.77
N ASP A 214 0.40 -13.33 13.04
CA ASP A 214 1.04 -14.00 11.89
C ASP A 214 1.38 -12.99 10.78
N VAL A 215 0.41 -12.13 10.43
CA VAL A 215 0.61 -11.06 9.43
C VAL A 215 1.70 -10.11 9.89
N LYS A 216 1.66 -9.69 11.16
CA LYS A 216 2.65 -8.79 11.75
C LYS A 216 4.04 -9.41 11.70
N THR A 217 4.21 -10.67 12.07
CA THR A 217 5.51 -11.38 12.05
C THR A 217 6.12 -11.39 10.65
N ILE A 218 5.31 -11.64 9.61
CA ILE A 218 5.79 -11.70 8.24
C ILE A 218 6.12 -10.30 7.69
N MET A 219 5.35 -9.28 8.09
CA MET A 219 5.45 -7.93 7.52
C MET A 219 6.31 -6.95 8.33
N SER A 220 6.69 -7.28 9.58
CA SER A 220 7.46 -6.37 10.46
C SER A 220 8.93 -6.20 10.06
N GLU A 221 9.53 -7.12 9.31
CA GLU A 221 10.91 -6.94 8.86
C GLU A 221 10.95 -5.92 7.74
N MET A 222 11.69 -4.83 7.89
CA MET A 222 11.85 -3.78 6.88
C MET A 222 12.24 -4.37 5.52
N GLY A 223 11.39 -4.18 4.51
CA GLY A 223 11.67 -4.73 3.20
C GLY A 223 10.77 -4.20 2.09
N MET A 224 11.24 -4.42 0.86
CA MET A 224 10.41 -4.23 -0.32
C MET A 224 9.56 -5.49 -0.53
N ALA A 225 8.29 -5.29 -0.84
CA ALA A 225 7.40 -6.35 -1.27
C ALA A 225 6.91 -6.08 -2.70
N LEU A 226 6.64 -7.14 -3.41
CA LEU A 226 6.04 -7.12 -4.74
C LEU A 226 4.67 -7.77 -4.66
N MET A 227 3.76 -7.31 -5.52
CA MET A 227 2.42 -7.83 -5.58
C MET A 227 2.11 -8.40 -6.96
N GLY A 228 1.57 -9.62 -6.99
CA GLY A 228 0.99 -10.21 -8.19
C GLY A 228 -0.49 -10.51 -7.98
N ILE A 229 -1.28 -10.33 -9.03
CA ILE A 229 -2.72 -10.58 -9.02
C ILE A 229 -3.05 -11.61 -10.09
N GLY A 230 -3.84 -12.63 -9.72
CA GLY A 230 -4.36 -13.61 -10.65
C GLY A 230 -5.79 -13.97 -10.34
N SER A 231 -6.60 -14.15 -11.39
CA SER A 231 -7.99 -14.58 -11.28
C SER A 231 -8.25 -15.70 -12.30
N ALA A 232 -9.02 -16.71 -11.91
CA ALA A 232 -9.43 -17.77 -12.79
C ALA A 232 -10.78 -18.34 -12.37
N SER A 233 -11.47 -19.02 -13.32
CA SER A 233 -12.73 -19.71 -13.11
C SER A 233 -12.62 -21.15 -13.64
N GLY A 234 -13.55 -22.03 -13.24
CA GLY A 234 -13.57 -23.42 -13.68
C GLY A 234 -12.90 -24.44 -12.73
N PRO A 235 -12.72 -25.69 -13.15
CA PRO A 235 -12.26 -26.79 -12.30
C PRO A 235 -10.85 -26.56 -11.71
N ASN A 236 -9.92 -26.03 -12.52
CA ASN A 236 -8.52 -25.81 -12.16
C ASN A 236 -8.23 -24.37 -11.70
N ARG A 237 -9.26 -23.59 -11.40
CA ARG A 237 -9.17 -22.15 -11.13
C ARG A 237 -8.12 -21.74 -10.11
N ALA A 238 -7.86 -22.58 -9.09
CA ALA A 238 -6.87 -22.25 -8.05
C ALA A 238 -5.44 -22.26 -8.62
N ALA A 239 -5.09 -23.29 -9.37
CA ALA A 239 -3.76 -23.41 -9.99
C ALA A 239 -3.55 -22.36 -11.09
N GLU A 240 -4.57 -22.09 -11.88
CA GLU A 240 -4.53 -21.08 -12.94
C GLU A 240 -4.41 -19.65 -12.37
N ALA A 241 -5.21 -19.30 -11.35
CA ALA A 241 -5.10 -18.02 -10.68
C ALA A 241 -3.73 -17.82 -10.01
N ALA A 242 -3.18 -18.88 -9.37
CA ALA A 242 -1.85 -18.83 -8.79
C ALA A 242 -0.76 -18.60 -9.86
N ARG A 243 -0.84 -19.31 -10.99
CA ARG A 243 0.08 -19.12 -12.12
C ARG A 243 -0.02 -17.70 -12.69
N ALA A 244 -1.24 -17.18 -12.87
CA ALA A 244 -1.45 -15.82 -13.35
C ALA A 244 -0.87 -14.77 -12.38
N ALA A 245 -1.03 -14.96 -11.07
CA ALA A 245 -0.48 -14.07 -10.08
C ALA A 245 1.06 -14.09 -10.03
N ILE A 246 1.68 -15.27 -10.16
CA ILE A 246 3.14 -15.44 -10.21
C ILE A 246 3.74 -14.83 -11.48
N ASN A 247 3.03 -14.92 -12.61
CA ASN A 247 3.45 -14.38 -13.89
C ASN A 247 2.93 -12.94 -14.14
N SER A 248 2.48 -12.27 -13.08
CA SER A 248 1.99 -10.89 -13.21
C SER A 248 3.11 -9.97 -13.70
N PRO A 249 2.87 -9.12 -14.71
CA PRO A 249 3.84 -8.14 -15.18
C PRO A 249 4.32 -7.18 -14.08
N LEU A 250 3.55 -7.02 -13.00
CA LEU A 250 3.91 -6.21 -11.84
C LEU A 250 5.11 -6.79 -11.06
N LEU A 251 5.42 -8.08 -11.25
CA LEU A 251 6.52 -8.79 -10.58
C LEU A 251 7.83 -8.81 -11.39
N GLU A 252 7.81 -8.44 -12.66
CA GLU A 252 9.00 -8.46 -13.51
C GLU A 252 10.00 -7.36 -13.10
N ASP A 253 11.30 -7.69 -13.12
CA ASP A 253 12.54 -6.94 -12.85
C ASP A 253 13.28 -7.30 -11.57
N THR A 254 13.00 -8.45 -10.99
CA THR A 254 13.82 -8.92 -9.90
C THR A 254 14.82 -9.97 -10.40
N GLY A 255 15.87 -9.55 -11.09
CA GLY A 255 17.02 -10.42 -11.44
C GLY A 255 17.75 -11.01 -10.24
N LYS A 256 17.07 -11.11 -9.08
CA LYS A 256 17.60 -11.67 -7.83
C LYS A 256 16.68 -12.79 -7.35
N THR A 257 17.28 -13.85 -6.87
CA THR A 257 16.59 -15.02 -6.30
C THR A 257 15.58 -14.59 -5.23
N ILE A 258 14.30 -14.82 -5.51
CA ILE A 258 13.20 -14.47 -4.62
C ILE A 258 12.98 -15.64 -3.67
N LYS A 259 13.09 -15.41 -2.35
CA LYS A 259 12.53 -16.35 -1.37
C LYS A 259 11.01 -16.11 -1.31
N TRP A 260 10.25 -17.13 -1.71
CA TRP A 260 8.80 -17.12 -1.72
C TRP A 260 8.26 -17.27 -0.29
N ASN A 261 7.86 -16.18 0.34
CA ASN A 261 7.00 -16.23 1.50
C ASN A 261 5.57 -15.97 1.02
N PHE A 262 4.77 -17.02 0.93
CA PHE A 262 3.37 -16.92 0.54
C PHE A 262 2.55 -16.29 1.67
N ILE A 263 2.13 -15.03 1.48
CA ILE A 263 1.06 -14.44 2.24
C ILE A 263 -0.18 -14.44 1.33
N ASN A 264 -0.83 -15.51 1.16
CA ASN A 264 -2.27 -15.62 0.95
C ASN A 264 -2.71 -16.98 0.42
N LYS A 265 -3.40 -17.73 1.26
CA LYS A 265 -4.22 -18.89 0.88
C LYS A 265 -5.71 -18.55 0.89
N ASN A 266 -6.10 -17.28 0.92
CA ASN A 266 -7.51 -16.93 0.92
C ASN A 266 -8.11 -17.04 -0.48
N PHE A 267 -8.69 -18.19 -0.75
CA PHE A 267 -9.52 -18.45 -1.92
C PHE A 267 -10.89 -17.79 -1.73
N LYS A 268 -11.07 -16.54 -2.14
CA LYS A 268 -12.41 -15.97 -2.25
C LYS A 268 -13.12 -16.55 -3.46
N ARG A 269 -14.24 -17.23 -3.19
CA ARG A 269 -15.15 -17.73 -4.21
C ARG A 269 -16.08 -16.58 -4.62
N PHE A 270 -15.83 -15.97 -5.77
CA PHE A 270 -16.78 -15.07 -6.43
C PHE A 270 -17.46 -15.83 -7.57
N ASN A 271 -18.79 -15.94 -7.57
CA ASN A 271 -19.61 -16.43 -8.68
C ASN A 271 -18.89 -17.41 -9.64
N ASN A 272 -18.47 -18.59 -9.16
CA ASN A 272 -17.69 -19.62 -9.86
C ASN A 272 -16.21 -19.29 -10.20
N GLY A 273 -15.66 -18.15 -9.76
CA GLY A 273 -14.24 -17.79 -9.94
C GLY A 273 -13.44 -17.70 -8.61
N ILE A 274 -12.11 -17.72 -8.71
CA ILE A 274 -11.19 -17.45 -7.61
C ILE A 274 -10.27 -16.32 -8.03
N LYS A 275 -10.10 -15.33 -7.16
CA LYS A 275 -9.09 -14.27 -7.29
C LYS A 275 -8.03 -14.51 -6.23
N ILE A 276 -6.76 -14.61 -6.65
CA ILE A 276 -5.61 -14.81 -5.76
C ILE A 276 -4.76 -13.56 -5.78
N PHE A 277 -4.44 -13.06 -4.60
CA PHE A 277 -3.44 -12.01 -4.41
C PHE A 277 -2.19 -12.66 -3.82
N ILE A 278 -1.05 -12.41 -4.42
CA ILE A 278 0.24 -12.83 -3.89
C ILE A 278 1.05 -11.59 -3.57
N VAL A 279 1.36 -11.40 -2.30
CA VAL A 279 2.35 -10.43 -1.87
C VAL A 279 3.65 -11.18 -1.62
N ILE A 280 4.69 -10.81 -2.33
CA ILE A 280 6.02 -11.42 -2.22
C ILE A 280 6.93 -10.42 -1.56
N LYS A 281 7.43 -10.77 -0.37
CA LYS A 281 8.44 -9.98 0.32
C LYS A 281 9.83 -10.33 -0.20
N MET A 282 10.60 -9.34 -0.59
CA MET A 282 12.00 -9.49 -0.96
C MET A 282 12.86 -9.36 0.31
N ILE A 283 13.42 -10.47 0.76
CA ILE A 283 14.44 -10.46 1.79
C ILE A 283 15.80 -10.32 1.08
N PRO A 284 16.60 -9.27 1.35
CA PRO A 284 17.94 -9.18 0.78
C PRO A 284 18.76 -10.37 1.28
N ILE A 285 19.18 -11.23 0.36
CA ILE A 285 20.17 -12.25 0.68
C ILE A 285 21.50 -11.50 0.78
N ASN A 286 21.99 -11.24 1.99
CA ASN A 286 23.40 -10.92 2.20
C ASN A 286 24.18 -12.17 1.84
N ILE A 287 24.70 -12.21 0.61
CA ILE A 287 25.76 -13.14 0.25
C ILE A 287 26.96 -12.64 1.05
N CYS A 288 27.17 -13.19 2.25
CA CYS A 288 28.47 -13.17 2.88
C CYS A 288 29.40 -13.90 1.92
N ASN A 289 30.17 -13.15 1.15
CA ASN A 289 31.40 -13.66 0.51
C ASN A 289 32.35 -14.03 1.62
N ASN A 290 32.16 -15.21 2.22
CA ASN A 290 33.23 -15.91 2.94
C ASN A 290 34.10 -16.62 1.89
N SER A 291 34.86 -15.83 1.14
CA SER A 291 36.08 -16.31 0.49
C SER A 291 37.20 -16.21 1.52
N ASN A 292 37.33 -17.20 2.40
CA ASN A 292 38.61 -17.45 3.03
C ASN A 292 38.65 -18.89 3.57
N SER A 293 39.69 -19.57 3.08
CA SER A 293 40.41 -20.70 3.67
C SER A 293 39.70 -22.07 3.65
N TRP A 294 39.86 -22.78 2.54
CA TRP A 294 40.22 -24.17 2.66
C TRP A 294 41.74 -24.29 2.33
N GLY A 295 42.54 -24.34 3.39
CA GLY A 295 43.93 -24.76 3.27
C GLY A 295 43.97 -26.22 2.79
N GLN A 296 44.82 -26.47 1.85
CA GLN A 296 45.30 -27.83 1.52
C GLN A 296 46.38 -28.26 2.52
N PRO A 297 46.43 -29.54 2.83
CA PRO A 297 47.74 -30.17 3.10
C PRO A 297 48.44 -30.54 1.82
#